data_c6d168670191b131fa6fb4a01dbed6a6
#
_entry.id   c6d168670191b131fa6fb4a01dbed6a6
#
_cell.length_a   1.000
_cell.length_b   1.000
_cell.length_c   1.000
_cell.angle_alpha   90.00
_cell.angle_beta   90.00
_cell.angle_gamma   90.00
#
_symmetry.space_group_name_H-M   'P 1'
#
loop_
_entity.id
_entity.type
_entity.pdbx_description
1 polymer ?
#
loop_
_entity_poly.entity_id
_entity_poly.type
_entity_poly.pdbx_seq_one_letter_code
_entity_poly.pdbx_strand_id
1 'polypeptide(L)'
;MPIGSMYEMPGHLIRRAHQISGAIFTARLAGFDITSVQYAAMVAIASQPGIDATRLSDLIAFDRATLGGVLDRLEAKGLIARQPSRQDRRIKTIALTGDGNALLDTVEGLVLAAQVEMLQPLSETERAQFIALLKKFVGRPSDED
;
A
#
# COMPACT_ATOMS: atom_id res chain seq x y z
N MET A 1 5.51 0.85 34.65
CA MET A 1 6.30 0.09 33.66
C MET A 1 7.49 0.94 33.23
N PRO A 2 8.72 0.43 33.31
CA PRO A 2 9.90 1.17 32.85
C PRO A 2 9.83 1.41 31.34
N ILE A 3 10.30 2.57 30.87
CA ILE A 3 10.27 2.90 29.44
C ILE A 3 11.04 1.89 28.59
N GLY A 4 12.08 1.25 29.13
CA GLY A 4 12.87 0.23 28.44
C GLY A 4 12.06 -0.99 28.02
N SER A 5 11.01 -1.35 28.77
CA SER A 5 10.14 -2.48 28.40
C SER A 5 9.25 -2.20 27.17
N MET A 6 9.03 -0.92 26.86
CA MET A 6 8.24 -0.57 25.67
C MET A 6 8.95 -0.97 24.38
N TYR A 7 10.29 -0.94 24.35
CA TYR A 7 11.07 -1.35 23.17
C TYR A 7 11.04 -2.85 22.88
N GLU A 8 10.50 -3.65 23.80
CA GLU A 8 10.29 -5.08 23.62
C GLU A 8 8.84 -5.43 23.27
N MET A 9 7.97 -4.42 23.23
CA MET A 9 6.55 -4.62 22.90
C MET A 9 6.33 -4.68 21.39
N PRO A 10 5.73 -5.76 20.87
CA PRO A 10 5.46 -5.89 19.42
C PRO A 10 4.70 -4.72 18.84
N GLY A 11 3.66 -4.24 19.51
CA GLY A 11 2.86 -3.10 19.02
C GLY A 11 3.67 -1.83 18.84
N HIS A 12 4.60 -1.53 19.73
CA HIS A 12 5.51 -0.40 19.62
C HIS A 12 6.48 -0.58 18.44
N LEU A 13 7.07 -1.76 18.32
CA LEU A 13 7.99 -2.09 17.23
C LEU A 13 7.32 -2.03 15.87
N ILE A 14 6.09 -2.53 15.75
CA ILE A 14 5.29 -2.45 14.53
C ILE A 14 5.05 -0.98 14.14
N ARG A 15 4.67 -0.14 15.09
CA ARG A 15 4.47 1.30 14.82
C ARG A 15 5.77 1.97 14.36
N ARG A 16 6.90 1.67 14.99
CA ARG A 16 8.19 2.20 14.58
C ARG A 16 8.58 1.71 13.19
N ALA A 17 8.37 0.44 12.89
CA ALA A 17 8.59 -0.10 11.56
C ALA A 17 7.74 0.61 10.51
N HIS A 18 6.47 0.89 10.82
CA HIS A 18 5.58 1.63 9.94
C HIS A 18 6.07 3.06 9.70
N GLN A 19 6.56 3.75 10.73
CA GLN A 19 7.14 5.09 10.59
C GLN A 19 8.38 5.09 9.70
N ILE A 20 9.27 4.11 9.86
CA ILE A 20 10.46 3.95 9.03
C ILE A 20 10.06 3.71 7.56
N SER A 21 9.15 2.79 7.33
CA SER A 21 8.62 2.50 6.00
C SER A 21 8.03 3.74 5.31
N GLY A 22 7.20 4.48 6.03
CA GLY A 22 6.57 5.71 5.51
C GLY A 22 7.58 6.81 5.20
N ALA A 23 8.58 7.01 6.04
CA ALA A 23 9.62 8.02 5.81
C ALA A 23 10.48 7.71 4.59
N ILE A 24 10.86 6.45 4.40
CA ILE A 24 11.65 6.01 3.23
C ILE A 24 10.83 6.14 1.95
N PHE A 25 9.58 5.71 1.96
CA PHE A 25 8.68 5.86 0.83
C PHE A 25 8.54 7.33 0.42
N THR A 26 8.25 8.21 1.38
CA THR A 26 8.10 9.65 1.14
C THR A 26 9.37 10.26 0.55
N ALA A 27 10.55 9.90 1.07
CA ALA A 27 11.82 10.39 0.57
C ALA A 27 12.10 9.92 -0.86
N ARG A 28 11.86 8.65 -1.15
CA ARG A 28 12.10 8.06 -2.47
C ARG A 28 11.16 8.56 -3.55
N LEU A 29 9.92 8.85 -3.19
CA LEU A 29 8.90 9.33 -4.13
C LEU A 29 8.66 10.84 -4.04
N ALA A 30 9.57 11.57 -3.43
CA ALA A 30 9.51 13.03 -3.41
C ALA A 30 9.42 13.59 -4.86
N GLY A 31 8.48 14.49 -5.10
CA GLY A 31 8.24 15.08 -6.41
C GLY A 31 7.15 14.40 -7.24
N PHE A 32 6.67 13.23 -6.85
CA PHE A 32 5.56 12.54 -7.54
C PHE A 32 4.20 12.81 -6.92
N ASP A 33 4.13 13.47 -5.77
CA ASP A 33 2.89 13.81 -5.06
C ASP A 33 1.96 12.58 -4.88
N ILE A 34 2.53 11.47 -4.43
CA ILE A 34 1.81 10.23 -4.18
C ILE A 34 2.16 9.69 -2.78
N THR A 35 1.14 9.36 -1.99
CA THR A 35 1.31 8.73 -0.69
C THR A 35 1.40 7.21 -0.81
N SER A 36 1.91 6.54 0.23
CA SER A 36 2.00 5.07 0.24
C SER A 36 0.63 4.39 0.13
N VAL A 37 -0.41 4.96 0.74
CA VAL A 37 -1.77 4.41 0.62
C VAL A 37 -2.37 4.66 -0.76
N GLN A 38 -2.10 5.80 -1.37
CA GLN A 38 -2.51 6.08 -2.75
C GLN A 38 -1.84 5.10 -3.72
N TYR A 39 -0.54 4.86 -3.55
CA TYR A 39 0.19 3.87 -4.34
C TYR A 39 -0.40 2.47 -4.19
N ALA A 40 -0.64 2.02 -2.95
CA ALA A 40 -1.25 0.72 -2.68
C ALA A 40 -2.64 0.58 -3.34
N ALA A 41 -3.45 1.62 -3.26
CA ALA A 41 -4.76 1.65 -3.93
C ALA A 41 -4.62 1.54 -5.44
N MET A 42 -3.70 2.26 -6.06
CA MET A 42 -3.45 2.21 -7.50
C MET A 42 -2.98 0.83 -7.95
N VAL A 43 -2.07 0.18 -7.21
CA VAL A 43 -1.61 -1.18 -7.52
C VAL A 43 -2.76 -2.18 -7.44
N ALA A 44 -3.60 -2.09 -6.41
CA ALA A 44 -4.76 -2.97 -6.26
C ALA A 44 -5.78 -2.76 -7.39
N ILE A 45 -6.05 -1.51 -7.77
CA ILE A 45 -6.94 -1.19 -8.90
C ILE A 45 -6.37 -1.72 -10.21
N ALA A 46 -5.06 -1.59 -10.43
CA ALA A 46 -4.39 -2.14 -11.62
C ALA A 46 -4.52 -3.67 -11.71
N SER A 47 -4.43 -4.35 -10.56
CA SER A 47 -4.54 -5.82 -10.50
C SER A 47 -5.96 -6.33 -10.71
N GLN A 48 -6.97 -5.53 -10.40
CA GLN A 48 -8.39 -5.88 -10.53
C GLN A 48 -9.18 -4.70 -11.14
N PRO A 49 -9.05 -4.44 -12.44
CA PRO A 49 -9.81 -3.39 -13.09
C PRO A 49 -11.33 -3.61 -12.92
N GLY A 50 -12.05 -2.55 -12.59
CA GLY A 50 -13.48 -2.65 -12.29
C GLY A 50 -13.80 -3.01 -10.84
N ILE A 51 -12.80 -3.01 -9.95
CA ILE A 51 -12.99 -3.24 -8.51
C ILE A 51 -13.89 -2.15 -7.91
N ASP A 52 -14.71 -2.53 -6.93
CA ASP A 52 -15.46 -1.57 -6.12
C ASP A 52 -14.69 -1.17 -4.84
N ALA A 53 -15.16 -0.12 -4.16
CA ALA A 53 -14.48 0.42 -2.98
C ALA A 53 -14.46 -0.57 -1.80
N THR A 54 -15.46 -1.42 -1.64
CA THR A 54 -15.53 -2.41 -0.56
C THR A 54 -14.42 -3.46 -0.73
N ARG A 55 -14.29 -4.04 -1.94
CA ARG A 55 -13.22 -4.99 -2.22
C ARG A 55 -11.84 -4.37 -2.16
N LEU A 56 -11.72 -3.11 -2.61
CA LEU A 56 -10.45 -2.39 -2.54
C LEU A 56 -10.00 -2.18 -1.09
N SER A 57 -10.91 -1.77 -0.19
CA SER A 57 -10.57 -1.60 1.23
C SER A 57 -10.09 -2.90 1.88
N ASP A 58 -10.68 -4.04 1.52
CA ASP A 58 -10.26 -5.35 2.00
C ASP A 58 -8.86 -5.72 1.50
N LEU A 59 -8.57 -5.47 0.21
CA LEU A 59 -7.28 -5.81 -0.40
C LEU A 59 -6.12 -5.03 0.20
N ILE A 60 -6.29 -3.74 0.48
CA ILE A 60 -5.22 -2.89 1.00
C ILE A 60 -5.25 -2.73 2.52
N ALA A 61 -6.15 -3.42 3.20
CA ALA A 61 -6.34 -3.36 4.65
C ALA A 61 -6.55 -1.92 5.17
N PHE A 62 -7.40 -1.15 4.48
CA PHE A 62 -7.72 0.23 4.81
C PHE A 62 -9.21 0.37 5.12
N ASP A 63 -9.55 1.22 6.09
CA ASP A 63 -10.97 1.44 6.37
C ASP A 63 -11.66 2.19 5.22
N ARG A 64 -12.94 1.90 5.01
CA ARG A 64 -13.68 2.41 3.88
C ARG A 64 -13.92 3.92 3.92
N ALA A 65 -14.07 4.48 5.11
CA ALA A 65 -14.28 5.92 5.26
C ALA A 65 -13.03 6.72 4.84
N THR A 66 -11.85 6.28 5.27
CA THR A 66 -10.57 6.90 4.89
C THR A 66 -10.27 6.67 3.40
N LEU A 67 -10.61 5.49 2.88
CA LEU A 67 -10.42 5.16 1.46
C LEU A 67 -11.20 6.10 0.55
N GLY A 68 -12.40 6.53 0.94
CA GLY A 68 -13.19 7.49 0.16
C GLY A 68 -12.41 8.77 -0.16
N GLY A 69 -11.73 9.35 0.83
CA GLY A 69 -10.88 10.52 0.62
C GLY A 69 -9.66 10.24 -0.25
N VAL A 70 -9.07 9.06 -0.14
CA VAL A 70 -7.95 8.63 -0.99
C VAL A 70 -8.39 8.55 -2.46
N LEU A 71 -9.54 7.92 -2.73
CA LEU A 71 -10.08 7.78 -4.08
C LEU A 71 -10.47 9.15 -4.65
N ASP A 72 -11.05 10.03 -3.88
CA ASP A 72 -11.39 11.40 -4.33
C ASP A 72 -10.14 12.16 -4.77
N ARG A 73 -9.04 12.04 -4.03
CA ARG A 73 -7.77 12.68 -4.40
C ARG A 73 -7.16 12.07 -5.65
N LEU A 74 -7.18 10.75 -5.79
CA LEU A 74 -6.68 10.08 -6.99
C LEU A 74 -7.48 10.45 -8.23
N GLU A 75 -8.81 10.55 -8.11
CA GLU A 75 -9.67 10.99 -9.20
C GLU A 75 -9.41 12.47 -9.57
N ALA A 76 -9.25 13.34 -8.56
CA ALA A 76 -8.93 14.75 -8.79
C ALA A 76 -7.58 14.93 -9.50
N LYS A 77 -6.61 14.06 -9.24
CA LYS A 77 -5.32 14.03 -9.95
C LYS A 77 -5.40 13.42 -11.36
N GLY A 78 -6.56 12.89 -11.76
CA GLY A 78 -6.72 12.23 -13.05
C GLY A 78 -6.06 10.85 -13.15
N LEU A 79 -5.78 10.19 -12.03
CA LEU A 79 -5.09 8.90 -11.98
C LEU A 79 -6.04 7.71 -11.99
N ILE A 80 -7.28 7.91 -11.55
CA ILE A 80 -8.35 6.91 -11.60
C ILE A 80 -9.62 7.52 -12.18
N ALA A 81 -10.49 6.64 -12.68
CA ALA A 81 -11.87 6.98 -13.08
C ALA A 81 -12.83 6.04 -12.37
N ARG A 82 -13.97 6.57 -11.94
CA ARG A 82 -15.06 5.82 -11.33
C ARG A 82 -16.30 5.90 -12.20
N GLN A 83 -16.94 4.76 -12.39
CA GLN A 83 -18.17 4.67 -13.20
C GLN A 83 -19.21 3.82 -12.47
N PRO A 84 -20.52 4.11 -12.61
CA PRO A 84 -21.56 3.22 -12.12
C PRO A 84 -21.41 1.82 -12.72
N SER A 85 -21.57 0.78 -11.89
CA SER A 85 -21.57 -0.61 -12.36
C SER A 85 -22.75 -0.83 -13.32
N ARG A 86 -22.51 -1.58 -14.40
CA ARG A 86 -23.58 -2.00 -15.33
C ARG A 86 -24.59 -2.94 -14.67
N GLN A 87 -24.17 -3.68 -13.66
CA GLN A 87 -24.99 -4.66 -12.94
C GLN A 87 -25.79 -4.01 -11.81
N ASP A 88 -25.21 -3.04 -11.11
CA ASP A 88 -25.87 -2.26 -10.05
C ASP A 88 -25.32 -0.84 -10.04
N ARG A 89 -26.12 0.11 -10.54
CA ARG A 89 -25.69 1.53 -10.65
C ARG A 89 -25.45 2.24 -9.31
N ARG A 90 -25.85 1.64 -8.22
CA ARG A 90 -25.54 2.16 -6.87
C ARG A 90 -24.09 1.92 -6.50
N ILE A 91 -23.41 0.98 -7.15
CA ILE A 91 -22.02 0.60 -6.94
C ILE A 91 -21.18 1.24 -8.04
N LYS A 92 -20.09 1.89 -7.65
CA LYS A 92 -19.11 2.44 -8.60
C LYS A 92 -17.94 1.47 -8.78
N THR A 93 -17.58 1.23 -10.01
CA THR A 93 -16.37 0.51 -10.39
C THR A 93 -15.22 1.49 -10.60
N ILE A 94 -14.01 1.05 -10.32
CA ILE A 94 -12.80 1.89 -10.31
C ILE A 94 -11.80 1.29 -11.29
N ALA A 95 -11.17 2.14 -12.09
CA ALA A 95 -10.10 1.76 -12.99
C ALA A 95 -9.02 2.83 -13.03
N LEU A 96 -7.77 2.43 -13.33
CA LEU A 96 -6.73 3.40 -13.61
C LEU A 96 -6.98 4.07 -14.95
N THR A 97 -6.62 5.35 -15.03
CA THR A 97 -6.49 6.07 -16.31
C THR A 97 -5.15 5.75 -16.97
N GLY A 98 -4.96 6.20 -18.21
CA GLY A 98 -3.65 6.13 -18.87
C GLY A 98 -2.55 6.82 -18.06
N ASP A 99 -2.86 7.98 -17.46
CA ASP A 99 -1.93 8.71 -16.59
C ASP A 99 -1.62 7.91 -15.31
N GLY A 100 -2.61 7.23 -14.75
CA GLY A 100 -2.42 6.35 -13.59
C GLY A 100 -1.47 5.19 -13.88
N ASN A 101 -1.66 4.52 -15.00
CA ASN A 101 -0.76 3.45 -15.45
C ASN A 101 0.66 3.98 -15.70
N ALA A 102 0.79 5.13 -16.38
CA ALA A 102 2.08 5.74 -16.65
C ALA A 102 2.82 6.13 -15.34
N LEU A 103 2.09 6.62 -14.34
CA LEU A 103 2.69 6.94 -13.05
C LEU A 103 3.21 5.68 -12.36
N LEU A 104 2.43 4.60 -12.32
CA LEU A 104 2.88 3.33 -11.71
C LEU A 104 4.17 2.83 -12.37
N ASP A 105 4.23 2.82 -13.69
CA ASP A 105 5.42 2.41 -14.43
C ASP A 105 6.63 3.29 -14.08
N THR A 106 6.41 4.60 -13.97
CA THR A 106 7.48 5.56 -13.66
C THR A 106 8.05 5.37 -12.25
N VAL A 107 7.22 5.09 -11.25
CA VAL A 107 7.66 5.03 -9.85
C VAL A 107 8.05 3.63 -9.39
N GLU A 108 7.80 2.59 -10.17
CA GLU A 108 8.04 1.19 -9.77
C GLU A 108 9.47 0.97 -9.24
N GLY A 109 10.47 1.42 -9.98
CA GLY A 109 11.86 1.27 -9.57
C GLY A 109 12.19 2.00 -8.26
N LEU A 110 11.58 3.16 -8.03
CA LEU A 110 11.74 3.91 -6.77
C LEU A 110 11.08 3.20 -5.59
N VAL A 111 9.91 2.61 -5.82
CA VAL A 111 9.22 1.83 -4.78
C VAL A 111 10.01 0.58 -4.41
N LEU A 112 10.53 -0.15 -5.40
CA LEU A 112 11.39 -1.31 -5.16
C LEU A 112 12.66 -0.92 -4.39
N ALA A 113 13.29 0.20 -4.75
CA ALA A 113 14.45 0.72 -4.02
C ALA A 113 14.11 1.08 -2.57
N ALA A 114 12.92 1.64 -2.32
CA ALA A 114 12.44 1.90 -0.97
C ALA A 114 12.29 0.61 -0.14
N GLN A 115 11.77 -0.47 -0.72
CA GLN A 115 11.66 -1.76 -0.05
C GLN A 115 13.03 -2.33 0.34
N VAL A 116 14.00 -2.24 -0.55
CA VAL A 116 15.39 -2.68 -0.28
C VAL A 116 16.01 -1.84 0.84
N GLU A 117 15.87 -0.52 0.79
CA GLU A 117 16.41 0.39 1.80
C GLU A 117 15.79 0.12 3.19
N MET A 118 14.51 -0.13 3.26
CA MET A 118 13.81 -0.42 4.52
C MET A 118 14.41 -1.62 5.24
N LEU A 119 14.87 -2.63 4.50
CA LEU A 119 15.41 -3.88 5.06
C LEU A 119 16.94 -3.89 5.17
N GLN A 120 17.62 -2.79 4.87
CA GLN A 120 19.09 -2.70 4.95
C GLN A 120 19.69 -3.14 6.29
N PRO A 121 19.08 -2.85 7.46
CA PRO A 121 19.63 -3.30 8.74
C PRO A 121 19.70 -4.82 8.91
N LEU A 122 19.00 -5.58 8.06
CA LEU A 122 18.91 -7.04 8.13
C LEU A 122 19.84 -7.68 7.12
N SER A 123 20.45 -8.84 7.47
CA SER A 123 21.16 -9.69 6.51
C SER A 123 20.18 -10.28 5.49
N GLU A 124 20.70 -10.83 4.39
CA GLU A 124 19.86 -11.45 3.36
C GLU A 124 18.99 -12.58 3.92
N THR A 125 19.53 -13.44 4.76
CA THR A 125 18.79 -14.52 5.44
C THR A 125 17.72 -13.94 6.38
N GLU A 126 18.08 -12.92 7.17
CA GLU A 126 17.14 -12.26 8.08
C GLU A 126 16.00 -11.55 7.34
N ARG A 127 16.26 -10.96 6.16
CA ARG A 127 15.22 -10.35 5.32
C ARG A 127 14.17 -11.36 4.90
N ALA A 128 14.61 -12.54 4.44
CA ALA A 128 13.70 -13.62 4.05
C ALA A 128 12.86 -14.10 5.23
N GLN A 129 13.48 -14.28 6.40
CA GLN A 129 12.79 -14.66 7.63
C GLN A 129 11.78 -13.59 8.08
N PHE A 130 12.17 -12.33 8.03
CA PHE A 130 11.34 -11.20 8.42
C PHE A 130 10.07 -11.10 7.55
N ILE A 131 10.24 -11.22 6.22
CA ILE A 131 9.09 -11.21 5.29
C ILE A 131 8.18 -12.39 5.55
N ALA A 132 8.72 -13.60 5.74
CA ALA A 132 7.93 -14.79 6.03
C ALA A 132 7.13 -14.65 7.33
N LEU A 133 7.76 -14.11 8.39
CA LEU A 133 7.10 -13.86 9.67
C LEU A 133 6.03 -12.77 9.58
N LEU A 134 6.27 -11.70 8.83
CA LEU A 134 5.27 -10.68 8.58
C LEU A 134 4.07 -11.23 7.82
N LYS A 135 4.27 -12.02 6.77
CA LYS A 135 3.19 -12.69 6.04
C LYS A 135 2.34 -13.54 6.97
N LYS A 136 2.98 -14.36 7.79
CA LYS A 136 2.29 -15.19 8.81
C LYS A 136 1.53 -14.34 9.80
N PHE A 137 2.16 -13.28 10.31
CA PHE A 137 1.56 -12.39 11.30
C PHE A 137 0.29 -11.68 10.78
N VAL A 138 0.32 -11.19 9.52
CA VAL A 138 -0.83 -10.52 8.92
C VAL A 138 -1.86 -11.50 8.33
N GLY A 139 -1.63 -12.81 8.41
CA GLY A 139 -2.57 -13.84 7.96
C GLY A 139 -2.58 -14.08 6.45
N ARG A 140 -1.52 -13.66 5.72
CA ARG A 140 -1.36 -14.04 4.32
C ARG A 140 -0.65 -15.39 4.22
N PRO A 141 -1.14 -16.32 3.36
CA PRO A 141 -0.44 -17.56 3.08
C PRO A 141 0.97 -17.23 2.58
N SER A 142 1.97 -17.98 3.03
CA SER A 142 3.26 -18.05 2.33
C SER A 142 2.97 -18.57 0.92
N ASP A 143 3.63 -18.00 -0.10
CA ASP A 143 3.50 -18.41 -1.51
C ASP A 143 4.10 -19.83 -1.72
N GLU A 144 3.60 -20.80 -0.97
CA GLU A 144 3.82 -22.22 -1.20
C GLU A 144 2.47 -22.82 -1.56
N ASP A 145 2.10 -22.62 -2.84
CA ASP A 145 1.22 -23.53 -3.61
C ASP A 145 1.38 -23.20 -5.10
#